data_bad042079ea42c3c943c56eaa8941d24
#
_entry.id   bad042079ea42c3c943c56eaa8941d24
#
_cell.length_a   1.000
_cell.length_b   1.000
_cell.length_c   1.000
_cell.angle_alpha   90.00
_cell.angle_beta   90.00
_cell.angle_gamma   90.00
#
_symmetry.space_group_name_H-M   'P 1'
#
loop_
_entity.id
_entity.type
_entity.pdbx_description
1 polymer ?
#
loop_
_entity_poly.entity_id
_entity_poly.type
_entity_poly.pdbx_seq_one_letter_code
_entity_poly.pdbx_strand_id
1 'polypeptide(L)'
;MTQPLNQVKEWEQRRDEANRYYQRGKFQESLDLATKNLHLARAIPDRAREGYTLNDLGLAHLSCWQPQKALERFHQALSVAVEIGNTPAEATALSNLGSTYSRLGRFSQALEYFDKALPIFRRSQDTQSEVSTLNDVALIYTRLGEPKRALLLQHQILRMRRLLGDFSGEATTLNGIGFAYNVLGKFEQALEFFQAALPIQRAVKNLLGEATTLNNIASVYHDLGQPKQALLLYYQVLLTRRAISDRSGEATTLHNIGFTYSTLAEHRQAMKFYKQAIVIYQELGDNLGEISTLLNMGSVYATTKRKKMARSCYQNAQELAEQIEYQPLLEKVHQFIDSL
;
A
#
# COMPACT_ATOMS: atom_id res chain seq x y z
N MET A 1 14.59 -12.95 44.32
CA MET A 1 13.49 -12.17 43.68
C MET A 1 13.94 -11.06 42.71
N THR A 2 15.22 -10.72 42.62
CA THR A 2 15.77 -9.62 41.79
C THR A 2 16.03 -9.99 40.31
N GLN A 3 16.32 -11.25 39.98
CA GLN A 3 16.63 -11.69 38.61
C GLN A 3 15.45 -11.60 37.63
N PRO A 4 14.21 -12.04 37.95
CA PRO A 4 13.10 -11.93 37.01
C PRO A 4 12.71 -10.48 36.69
N LEU A 5 12.83 -9.58 37.67
CA LEU A 5 12.50 -8.16 37.49
C LEU A 5 13.49 -7.47 36.53
N ASN A 6 14.77 -7.84 36.57
CA ASN A 6 15.79 -7.33 35.67
C ASN A 6 15.57 -7.83 34.22
N GLN A 7 15.20 -9.11 34.06
CA GLN A 7 14.89 -9.68 32.74
C GLN A 7 13.68 -9.02 32.08
N VAL A 8 12.63 -8.71 32.85
CA VAL A 8 11.45 -8.00 32.38
C VAL A 8 11.82 -6.60 31.88
N LYS A 9 12.57 -5.82 32.66
CA LYS A 9 13.04 -4.49 32.25
C LYS A 9 13.92 -4.55 31.00
N GLU A 10 14.81 -5.52 30.93
CA GLU A 10 15.68 -5.72 29.76
C GLU A 10 14.85 -6.05 28.52
N TRP A 11 13.83 -6.93 28.65
CA TRP A 11 12.93 -7.26 27.55
C TRP A 11 12.17 -6.02 27.05
N GLU A 12 11.62 -5.18 27.96
CA GLU A 12 10.93 -3.95 27.64
C GLU A 12 11.83 -2.97 26.89
N GLN A 13 13.04 -2.73 27.40
CA GLN A 13 14.02 -1.84 26.77
C GLN A 13 14.40 -2.29 25.36
N ARG A 14 14.66 -3.58 25.17
CA ARG A 14 14.97 -4.14 23.84
C ARG A 14 13.79 -4.05 22.88
N ARG A 15 12.58 -4.26 23.37
CA ARG A 15 11.36 -4.12 22.56
C ARG A 15 11.16 -2.69 22.10
N ASP A 16 11.31 -1.72 23.00
CA ASP A 16 11.21 -0.30 22.69
C ASP A 16 12.29 0.14 21.69
N GLU A 17 13.51 -0.40 21.83
CA GLU A 17 14.58 -0.12 20.89
C GLU A 17 14.31 -0.73 19.51
N ALA A 18 13.85 -1.98 19.45
CA ALA A 18 13.43 -2.64 18.20
C ALA A 18 12.32 -1.86 17.49
N ASN A 19 11.32 -1.38 18.25
CA ASN A 19 10.24 -0.53 17.71
C ASN A 19 10.77 0.80 17.19
N ARG A 20 11.73 1.42 17.84
CA ARG A 20 12.39 2.65 17.35
C ARG A 20 13.16 2.42 16.06
N TYR A 21 13.86 1.29 15.91
CA TYR A 21 14.48 0.91 14.64
C TYR A 21 13.44 0.70 13.55
N TYR A 22 12.36 -0.01 13.85
CA TYR A 22 11.25 -0.24 12.91
C TYR A 22 10.64 1.08 12.39
N GLN A 23 10.32 2.00 13.29
CA GLN A 23 9.76 3.31 12.94
C GLN A 23 10.70 4.18 12.08
N ARG A 24 12.02 3.96 12.19
CA ARG A 24 13.04 4.64 11.40
C ARG A 24 13.36 3.95 10.07
N GLY A 25 12.63 2.90 9.71
CA GLY A 25 12.86 2.10 8.50
C GLY A 25 14.08 1.18 8.57
N LYS A 26 14.69 1.02 9.74
CA LYS A 26 15.82 0.12 9.98
C LYS A 26 15.33 -1.28 10.32
N PHE A 27 14.74 -1.93 9.31
CA PHE A 27 13.98 -3.17 9.52
C PHE A 27 14.88 -4.35 9.88
N GLN A 28 16.11 -4.42 9.34
CA GLN A 28 17.04 -5.50 9.66
C GLN A 28 17.53 -5.40 11.11
N GLU A 29 17.89 -4.21 11.57
CA GLU A 29 18.29 -3.97 12.95
C GLU A 29 17.15 -4.28 13.94
N SER A 30 15.92 -3.92 13.57
CA SER A 30 14.71 -4.28 14.34
C SER A 30 14.53 -5.79 14.42
N LEU A 31 14.69 -6.51 13.31
CA LEU A 31 14.57 -7.97 13.23
C LEU A 31 15.62 -8.68 14.10
N ASP A 32 16.89 -8.24 14.03
CA ASP A 32 17.98 -8.81 14.78
C ASP A 32 17.77 -8.65 16.29
N LEU A 33 17.31 -7.45 16.70
CA LEU A 33 17.04 -7.17 18.10
C LEU A 33 15.82 -7.91 18.64
N ALA A 34 14.74 -7.97 17.87
CA ALA A 34 13.53 -8.73 18.21
C ALA A 34 13.84 -10.23 18.30
N THR A 35 14.73 -10.77 17.44
CA THR A 35 15.16 -12.16 17.52
C THR A 35 15.89 -12.46 18.83
N LYS A 36 16.81 -11.60 19.25
CA LYS A 36 17.48 -11.71 20.56
C LYS A 36 16.49 -11.57 21.70
N ASN A 37 15.49 -10.69 21.56
CA ASN A 37 14.49 -10.47 22.58
C ASN A 37 13.53 -11.68 22.75
N LEU A 38 13.31 -12.49 21.73
CA LEU A 38 12.50 -13.71 21.82
C LEU A 38 13.10 -14.73 22.81
N HIS A 39 14.44 -14.89 22.81
CA HIS A 39 15.11 -15.77 23.76
C HIS A 39 14.88 -15.30 25.19
N LEU A 40 14.96 -13.99 25.42
CA LEU A 40 14.69 -13.40 26.72
C LEU A 40 13.22 -13.54 27.14
N ALA A 41 12.29 -13.27 26.22
CA ALA A 41 10.84 -13.43 26.46
C ALA A 41 10.47 -14.85 26.89
N ARG A 42 11.11 -15.88 26.30
CA ARG A 42 10.91 -17.29 26.65
C ARG A 42 11.47 -17.67 28.02
N ALA A 43 12.48 -16.96 28.48
CA ALA A 43 13.06 -17.17 29.83
C ALA A 43 12.22 -16.53 30.95
N ILE A 44 11.31 -15.64 30.62
CA ILE A 44 10.40 -14.97 31.56
C ILE A 44 9.15 -15.83 31.73
N PRO A 45 8.65 -16.07 32.95
CA PRO A 45 7.46 -16.90 33.20
C PRO A 45 6.15 -16.35 32.64
N ASP A 46 6.17 -15.20 31.97
CA ASP A 46 4.99 -14.56 31.38
C ASP A 46 4.93 -14.82 29.86
N ARG A 47 4.13 -15.76 29.48
CA ARG A 47 3.91 -16.19 28.09
C ARG A 47 3.40 -15.06 27.18
N ALA A 48 2.74 -14.03 27.72
CA ALA A 48 2.28 -12.89 26.93
C ALA A 48 3.44 -12.16 26.25
N ARG A 49 4.61 -12.06 26.90
CA ARG A 49 5.81 -11.43 26.33
C ARG A 49 6.35 -12.18 25.13
N GLU A 50 6.29 -13.52 25.15
CA GLU A 50 6.64 -14.31 23.98
C GLU A 50 5.69 -14.01 22.82
N GLY A 51 4.37 -13.98 23.06
CA GLY A 51 3.37 -13.65 22.05
C GLY A 51 3.59 -12.26 21.42
N TYR A 52 3.85 -11.23 22.22
CA TYR A 52 4.15 -9.90 21.72
C TYR A 52 5.43 -9.87 20.90
N THR A 53 6.50 -10.52 21.34
CA THR A 53 7.77 -10.56 20.62
C THR A 53 7.64 -11.32 19.28
N LEU A 54 6.86 -12.39 19.24
CA LEU A 54 6.57 -13.14 18.01
C LEU A 54 5.81 -12.28 17.02
N ASN A 55 4.86 -11.47 17.49
CA ASN A 55 4.15 -10.51 16.65
C ASN A 55 5.09 -9.42 16.10
N ASP A 56 5.94 -8.84 16.93
CA ASP A 56 6.94 -7.84 16.52
C ASP A 56 7.91 -8.43 15.48
N LEU A 57 8.35 -9.69 15.65
CA LEU A 57 9.15 -10.44 14.66
C LEU A 57 8.40 -10.64 13.34
N GLY A 58 7.13 -10.98 13.39
CA GLY A 58 6.30 -11.11 12.20
C GLY A 58 6.27 -9.81 11.40
N LEU A 59 6.05 -8.67 12.05
CA LEU A 59 6.07 -7.35 11.42
C LEU A 59 7.45 -7.01 10.81
N ALA A 60 8.53 -7.29 11.55
CA ALA A 60 9.89 -7.06 11.05
C ALA A 60 10.20 -7.93 9.82
N HIS A 61 9.82 -9.22 9.83
CA HIS A 61 9.96 -10.09 8.67
C HIS A 61 9.17 -9.59 7.46
N LEU A 62 7.93 -9.09 7.65
CA LEU A 62 7.15 -8.49 6.57
C LEU A 62 7.86 -7.30 5.94
N SER A 63 8.46 -6.44 6.77
CA SER A 63 9.17 -5.25 6.30
C SER A 63 10.50 -5.58 5.63
N CYS A 64 11.09 -6.75 5.95
CA CYS A 64 12.25 -7.33 5.27
C CYS A 64 11.87 -8.21 4.05
N TRP A 65 10.64 -8.10 3.53
CA TRP A 65 10.16 -8.89 2.37
C TRP A 65 10.24 -10.41 2.56
N GLN A 66 9.99 -10.90 3.80
CA GLN A 66 10.02 -12.32 4.17
C GLN A 66 8.62 -12.79 4.64
N PRO A 67 7.59 -12.78 3.78
CA PRO A 67 6.20 -13.00 4.20
C PRO A 67 5.95 -14.40 4.75
N GLN A 68 6.65 -15.43 4.28
CA GLN A 68 6.51 -16.79 4.79
C GLN A 68 6.95 -16.90 6.25
N LYS A 69 8.10 -16.29 6.59
CA LYS A 69 8.58 -16.23 7.97
C LYS A 69 7.66 -15.39 8.86
N ALA A 70 7.09 -14.32 8.30
CA ALA A 70 6.11 -13.53 9.01
C ALA A 70 4.86 -14.36 9.38
N LEU A 71 4.32 -15.15 8.43
CA LEU A 71 3.19 -16.06 8.70
C LEU A 71 3.52 -17.05 9.82
N GLU A 72 4.70 -17.67 9.81
CA GLU A 72 5.13 -18.58 10.88
C GLU A 72 5.12 -17.89 12.25
N ARG A 73 5.64 -16.65 12.35
CA ARG A 73 5.69 -15.90 13.61
C ARG A 73 4.29 -15.46 14.07
N PHE A 74 3.43 -15.01 13.15
CA PHE A 74 2.06 -14.64 13.50
C PHE A 74 1.22 -15.87 13.92
N HIS A 75 1.40 -17.03 13.30
CA HIS A 75 0.75 -18.26 13.77
C HIS A 75 1.22 -18.67 15.17
N GLN A 76 2.51 -18.55 15.46
CA GLN A 76 3.04 -18.79 16.81
C GLN A 76 2.47 -17.78 17.81
N ALA A 77 2.41 -16.49 17.44
CA ALA A 77 1.82 -15.44 18.28
C ALA A 77 0.33 -15.72 18.57
N LEU A 78 -0.43 -16.13 17.55
CA LEU A 78 -1.84 -16.52 17.69
C LEU A 78 -2.00 -17.71 18.62
N SER A 79 -1.18 -18.76 18.47
CA SER A 79 -1.22 -19.93 19.35
C SER A 79 -0.98 -19.55 20.80
N VAL A 80 0.02 -18.71 21.09
CA VAL A 80 0.31 -18.22 22.44
C VAL A 80 -0.86 -17.38 22.97
N ALA A 81 -1.43 -16.48 22.16
CA ALA A 81 -2.54 -15.62 22.59
C ALA A 81 -3.78 -16.43 22.98
N VAL A 82 -4.12 -17.45 22.19
CA VAL A 82 -5.23 -18.39 22.48
C VAL A 82 -4.94 -19.21 23.73
N GLU A 83 -3.73 -19.76 23.87
CA GLU A 83 -3.29 -20.54 25.04
C GLU A 83 -3.51 -19.80 26.37
N ILE A 84 -3.16 -18.50 26.38
CA ILE A 84 -3.26 -17.67 27.61
C ILE A 84 -4.57 -16.89 27.72
N GLY A 85 -5.50 -17.03 26.76
CA GLY A 85 -6.78 -16.32 26.75
C GLY A 85 -6.64 -14.81 26.50
N ASN A 86 -5.54 -14.34 25.87
CA ASN A 86 -5.31 -12.93 25.56
C ASN A 86 -6.04 -12.53 24.28
N THR A 87 -7.33 -12.24 24.38
CA THR A 87 -8.20 -11.91 23.26
C THR A 87 -7.72 -10.71 22.42
N PRO A 88 -7.20 -9.60 23.00
CA PRO A 88 -6.63 -8.52 22.19
C PRO A 88 -5.42 -8.94 21.35
N ALA A 89 -4.51 -9.74 21.93
CA ALA A 89 -3.34 -10.25 21.19
C ALA A 89 -3.76 -11.25 20.10
N GLU A 90 -4.79 -12.07 20.35
CA GLU A 90 -5.41 -12.96 19.37
C GLU A 90 -5.92 -12.17 18.17
N ALA A 91 -6.72 -11.12 18.38
CA ALA A 91 -7.25 -10.28 17.31
C ALA A 91 -6.14 -9.61 16.49
N THR A 92 -5.09 -9.12 17.17
CA THR A 92 -3.92 -8.52 16.50
C THR A 92 -3.20 -9.53 15.62
N ALA A 93 -2.96 -10.75 16.12
CA ALA A 93 -2.28 -11.80 15.34
C ALA A 93 -3.14 -12.24 14.14
N LEU A 94 -4.46 -12.37 14.32
CA LEU A 94 -5.40 -12.67 13.23
C LEU A 94 -5.39 -11.58 12.16
N SER A 95 -5.43 -10.30 12.55
CA SER A 95 -5.38 -9.17 11.61
C SER A 95 -4.06 -9.15 10.83
N ASN A 96 -2.92 -9.39 11.50
CA ASN A 96 -1.61 -9.45 10.85
C ASN A 96 -1.48 -10.63 9.88
N LEU A 97 -2.07 -11.79 10.21
CA LEU A 97 -2.18 -12.93 9.28
C LEU A 97 -3.00 -12.53 8.05
N GLY A 98 -4.16 -11.90 8.23
CA GLY A 98 -4.99 -11.40 7.15
C GLY A 98 -4.22 -10.44 6.23
N SER A 99 -3.55 -9.43 6.81
CA SER A 99 -2.73 -8.46 6.05
C SER A 99 -1.59 -9.14 5.29
N THR A 100 -0.98 -10.18 5.88
CA THR A 100 0.11 -10.94 5.23
C THR A 100 -0.41 -11.75 4.05
N TYR A 101 -1.54 -12.45 4.21
CA TYR A 101 -2.18 -13.18 3.11
C TYR A 101 -2.65 -12.25 2.00
N SER A 102 -3.16 -11.06 2.34
CA SER A 102 -3.53 -10.02 1.36
C SER A 102 -2.34 -9.56 0.52
N ARG A 103 -1.17 -9.35 1.14
CA ARG A 103 0.08 -9.02 0.43
C ARG A 103 0.55 -10.12 -0.51
N LEU A 104 0.29 -11.39 -0.15
CA LEU A 104 0.58 -12.57 -0.98
C LEU A 104 -0.47 -12.80 -2.08
N GLY A 105 -1.49 -11.94 -2.22
CA GLY A 105 -2.58 -12.11 -3.19
C GLY A 105 -3.58 -13.21 -2.82
N ARG A 106 -3.47 -13.80 -1.63
CA ARG A 106 -4.36 -14.88 -1.14
C ARG A 106 -5.57 -14.28 -0.45
N PHE A 107 -6.43 -13.60 -1.24
CA PHE A 107 -7.50 -12.75 -0.72
C PHE A 107 -8.57 -13.51 0.06
N SER A 108 -8.94 -14.72 -0.34
CA SER A 108 -9.92 -15.53 0.40
C SER A 108 -9.44 -15.84 1.81
N GLN A 109 -8.18 -16.28 1.95
CA GLN A 109 -7.59 -16.55 3.26
C GLN A 109 -7.46 -15.27 4.10
N ALA A 110 -7.09 -14.14 3.48
CA ALA A 110 -7.05 -12.86 4.17
C ALA A 110 -8.40 -12.48 4.78
N LEU A 111 -9.48 -12.58 4.00
CA LEU A 111 -10.84 -12.30 4.45
C LEU A 111 -11.27 -13.20 5.60
N GLU A 112 -10.96 -14.50 5.57
CA GLU A 112 -11.26 -15.43 6.68
C GLU A 112 -10.60 -15.01 8.00
N TYR A 113 -9.37 -14.53 7.96
CA TYR A 113 -8.66 -14.04 9.14
C TYR A 113 -9.24 -12.72 9.64
N PHE A 114 -9.57 -11.80 8.74
CA PHE A 114 -10.21 -10.54 9.12
C PHE A 114 -11.61 -10.75 9.71
N ASP A 115 -12.39 -11.69 9.17
CA ASP A 115 -13.72 -12.05 9.70
C ASP A 115 -13.64 -12.59 11.14
N LYS A 116 -12.52 -13.21 11.52
CA LYS A 116 -12.27 -13.65 12.91
C LYS A 116 -11.80 -12.49 13.79
N ALA A 117 -10.99 -11.57 13.28
CA ALA A 117 -10.44 -10.44 14.05
C ALA A 117 -11.48 -9.36 14.35
N LEU A 118 -12.30 -8.96 13.37
CA LEU A 118 -13.24 -7.84 13.48
C LEU A 118 -14.24 -7.96 14.64
N PRO A 119 -14.89 -9.12 14.90
CA PRO A 119 -15.79 -9.26 16.04
C PRO A 119 -15.10 -9.07 17.38
N ILE A 120 -13.81 -9.39 17.47
CA ILE A 120 -13.03 -9.23 18.69
C ILE A 120 -12.74 -7.74 18.92
N PHE A 121 -12.24 -7.02 17.92
CA PHE A 121 -12.00 -5.57 18.01
C PHE A 121 -13.29 -4.81 18.39
N ARG A 122 -14.43 -5.19 17.79
CA ARG A 122 -15.75 -4.60 18.16
C ARG A 122 -16.12 -4.83 19.61
N ARG A 123 -15.96 -6.05 20.13
CA ARG A 123 -16.26 -6.38 21.52
C ARG A 123 -15.34 -5.68 22.51
N SER A 124 -14.06 -5.52 22.16
CA SER A 124 -13.07 -4.80 22.97
C SER A 124 -13.13 -3.29 22.81
N GLN A 125 -13.99 -2.77 21.92
CA GLN A 125 -14.08 -1.35 21.55
C GLN A 125 -12.76 -0.77 21.04
N ASP A 126 -11.89 -1.61 20.47
CA ASP A 126 -10.67 -1.19 19.80
C ASP A 126 -11.00 -0.67 18.38
N THR A 127 -11.57 0.53 18.34
CA THR A 127 -12.03 1.17 17.11
C THR A 127 -10.87 1.44 16.15
N GLN A 128 -9.65 1.68 16.66
CA GLN A 128 -8.49 1.95 15.81
C GLN A 128 -8.09 0.71 15.01
N SER A 129 -7.99 -0.45 15.67
CA SER A 129 -7.69 -1.73 15.02
C SER A 129 -8.83 -2.20 14.11
N GLU A 130 -10.09 -1.95 14.49
CA GLU A 130 -11.25 -2.22 13.64
C GLU A 130 -11.16 -1.42 12.33
N VAL A 131 -10.92 -0.11 12.39
CA VAL A 131 -10.78 0.77 11.22
C VAL A 131 -9.63 0.31 10.32
N SER A 132 -8.47 -0.02 10.90
CA SER A 132 -7.32 -0.52 10.13
C SER A 132 -7.66 -1.81 9.39
N THR A 133 -8.28 -2.76 10.08
CA THR A 133 -8.69 -4.05 9.50
C THR A 133 -9.75 -3.87 8.40
N LEU A 134 -10.75 -2.99 8.60
CA LEU A 134 -11.75 -2.68 7.58
C LEU A 134 -11.14 -2.02 6.34
N ASN A 135 -10.08 -1.21 6.49
CA ASN A 135 -9.35 -0.65 5.35
C ASN A 135 -8.68 -1.75 4.51
N ASP A 136 -8.05 -2.72 5.16
CA ASP A 136 -7.43 -3.85 4.48
C ASP A 136 -8.48 -4.67 3.71
N VAL A 137 -9.65 -4.92 4.32
CA VAL A 137 -10.79 -5.60 3.67
C VAL A 137 -11.30 -4.80 2.47
N ALA A 138 -11.45 -3.47 2.60
CA ALA A 138 -11.88 -2.61 1.49
C ALA A 138 -10.86 -2.61 0.33
N LEU A 139 -9.57 -2.64 0.63
CA LEU A 139 -8.52 -2.77 -0.37
C LEU A 139 -8.60 -4.11 -1.13
N ILE A 140 -8.88 -5.21 -0.42
CA ILE A 140 -9.10 -6.53 -1.05
C ILE A 140 -10.28 -6.47 -2.01
N TYR A 141 -11.43 -5.93 -1.60
CA TYR A 141 -12.58 -5.81 -2.50
C TYR A 141 -12.29 -4.93 -3.73
N THR A 142 -11.48 -3.88 -3.58
CA THR A 142 -11.03 -3.08 -4.72
C THR A 142 -10.20 -3.91 -5.70
N ARG A 143 -9.27 -4.73 -5.18
CA ARG A 143 -8.42 -5.61 -6.00
C ARG A 143 -9.19 -6.74 -6.66
N LEU A 144 -10.26 -7.22 -6.04
CA LEU A 144 -11.18 -8.22 -6.59
C LEU A 144 -12.15 -7.65 -7.64
N GLY A 145 -12.09 -6.33 -7.93
CA GLY A 145 -13.01 -5.68 -8.84
C GLY A 145 -14.43 -5.52 -8.28
N GLU A 146 -14.56 -5.47 -6.95
CA GLU A 146 -15.82 -5.27 -6.23
C GLU A 146 -15.90 -3.87 -5.58
N PRO A 147 -15.78 -2.77 -6.35
CA PRO A 147 -15.66 -1.41 -5.82
C PRO A 147 -16.90 -0.96 -5.02
N LYS A 148 -18.08 -1.54 -5.30
CA LYS A 148 -19.30 -1.23 -4.51
C LYS A 148 -19.19 -1.73 -3.07
N ARG A 149 -18.61 -2.92 -2.84
CA ARG A 149 -18.35 -3.43 -1.48
C ARG A 149 -17.28 -2.61 -0.77
N ALA A 150 -16.21 -2.27 -1.49
CA ALA A 150 -15.16 -1.39 -0.96
C ALA A 150 -15.76 -0.04 -0.50
N LEU A 151 -16.62 0.59 -1.31
CA LEU A 151 -17.29 1.84 -0.97
C LEU A 151 -18.15 1.76 0.29
N LEU A 152 -18.92 0.68 0.48
CA LEU A 152 -19.71 0.50 1.70
C LEU A 152 -18.83 0.52 2.95
N LEU A 153 -17.69 -0.19 2.92
CA LEU A 153 -16.73 -0.21 4.01
C LEU A 153 -16.07 1.15 4.21
N GLN A 154 -15.64 1.81 3.14
CA GLN A 154 -15.03 3.13 3.21
C GLN A 154 -15.97 4.18 3.84
N HIS A 155 -17.27 4.14 3.53
CA HIS A 155 -18.25 5.02 4.19
C HIS A 155 -18.45 4.69 5.68
N GLN A 156 -18.36 3.42 6.07
CA GLN A 156 -18.37 3.02 7.48
C GLN A 156 -17.11 3.55 8.19
N ILE A 157 -15.94 3.34 7.62
CA ILE A 157 -14.65 3.82 8.12
C ILE A 157 -14.64 5.34 8.28
N LEU A 158 -15.17 6.06 7.29
CA LEU A 158 -15.24 7.53 7.32
C LEU A 158 -16.02 8.02 8.56
N ARG A 159 -17.17 7.40 8.83
CA ARG A 159 -17.96 7.74 10.04
C ARG A 159 -17.19 7.46 11.33
N MET A 160 -16.51 6.31 11.41
CA MET A 160 -15.72 5.94 12.59
C MET A 160 -14.56 6.91 12.81
N ARG A 161 -13.82 7.31 11.76
CA ARG A 161 -12.71 8.28 11.85
C ARG A 161 -13.17 9.66 12.29
N ARG A 162 -14.33 10.12 11.80
CA ARG A 162 -14.95 11.37 12.24
C ARG A 162 -15.29 11.35 13.74
N LEU A 163 -15.85 10.26 14.23
CA LEU A 163 -16.14 10.07 15.67
C LEU A 163 -14.87 10.06 16.53
N LEU A 164 -13.77 9.53 16.00
CA LEU A 164 -12.46 9.50 16.68
C LEU A 164 -11.70 10.85 16.60
N GLY A 165 -12.14 11.80 15.78
CA GLY A 165 -11.39 13.02 15.49
C GLY A 165 -10.10 12.77 14.70
N ASP A 166 -10.01 11.62 14.00
CA ASP A 166 -8.86 11.25 13.16
C ASP A 166 -8.93 11.98 11.81
N PHE A 167 -8.57 13.26 11.79
CA PHE A 167 -8.58 14.08 10.58
C PHE A 167 -7.66 13.54 9.48
N SER A 168 -6.49 13.01 9.84
CA SER A 168 -5.57 12.43 8.86
C SER A 168 -6.16 11.20 8.18
N GLY A 169 -6.74 10.33 8.99
CA GLY A 169 -7.46 9.15 8.51
C GLY A 169 -8.72 9.51 7.72
N GLU A 170 -9.49 10.53 8.17
CA GLU A 170 -10.66 11.01 7.43
C GLU A 170 -10.28 11.42 6.02
N ALA A 171 -9.26 12.27 5.86
CA ALA A 171 -8.79 12.70 4.54
C ALA A 171 -8.30 11.55 3.66
N THR A 172 -7.60 10.57 4.25
CA THR A 172 -7.17 9.35 3.54
C THR A 172 -8.37 8.54 3.07
N THR A 173 -9.40 8.40 3.90
CA THR A 173 -10.62 7.65 3.54
C THR A 173 -11.42 8.36 2.46
N LEU A 174 -11.57 9.69 2.55
CA LEU A 174 -12.21 10.49 1.50
C LEU A 174 -11.49 10.32 0.16
N ASN A 175 -10.16 10.32 0.17
CA ASN A 175 -9.36 10.08 -1.03
C ASN A 175 -9.59 8.66 -1.59
N GLY A 176 -9.67 7.64 -0.73
CA GLY A 176 -9.99 6.26 -1.12
C GLY A 176 -11.39 6.12 -1.75
N ILE A 177 -12.39 6.80 -1.18
CA ILE A 177 -13.75 6.85 -1.74
C ILE A 177 -13.74 7.52 -3.11
N GLY A 178 -13.07 8.68 -3.24
CA GLY A 178 -12.92 9.38 -4.52
C GLY A 178 -12.28 8.49 -5.59
N PHE A 179 -11.21 7.75 -5.24
CA PHE A 179 -10.57 6.79 -6.14
C PHE A 179 -11.54 5.67 -6.58
N ALA A 180 -12.31 5.10 -5.65
CA ALA A 180 -13.30 4.07 -5.99
C ALA A 180 -14.40 4.60 -6.94
N TYR A 181 -14.86 5.83 -6.74
CA TYR A 181 -15.79 6.48 -7.68
C TYR A 181 -15.14 6.74 -9.04
N ASN A 182 -13.87 7.13 -9.09
CA ASN A 182 -13.13 7.30 -10.35
C ASN A 182 -13.06 5.98 -11.12
N VAL A 183 -12.72 4.87 -10.47
CA VAL A 183 -12.69 3.53 -11.08
C VAL A 183 -14.09 3.12 -11.63
N LEU A 184 -15.16 3.58 -10.99
CA LEU A 184 -16.53 3.36 -11.43
C LEU A 184 -16.97 4.29 -12.58
N GLY A 185 -16.10 5.19 -13.06
CA GLY A 185 -16.42 6.21 -14.07
C GLY A 185 -17.35 7.32 -13.56
N LYS A 186 -17.52 7.44 -12.26
CA LYS A 186 -18.35 8.47 -11.60
C LYS A 186 -17.52 9.68 -11.23
N PHE A 187 -17.07 10.40 -12.23
CA PHE A 187 -16.03 11.42 -12.13
C PHE A 187 -16.41 12.61 -11.25
N GLU A 188 -17.65 13.09 -11.33
CA GLU A 188 -18.15 14.19 -10.51
C GLU A 188 -18.14 13.82 -9.03
N GLN A 189 -18.61 12.62 -8.69
CA GLN A 189 -18.58 12.11 -7.31
C GLN A 189 -17.13 11.94 -6.82
N ALA A 190 -16.24 11.46 -7.68
CA ALA A 190 -14.82 11.34 -7.34
C ALA A 190 -14.21 12.71 -6.96
N LEU A 191 -14.51 13.75 -7.77
CA LEU A 191 -14.04 15.12 -7.50
C LEU A 191 -14.59 15.68 -6.18
N GLU A 192 -15.87 15.46 -5.85
CA GLU A 192 -16.46 15.87 -4.57
C GLU A 192 -15.67 15.32 -3.38
N PHE A 193 -15.36 14.04 -3.39
CA PHE A 193 -14.60 13.41 -2.30
C PHE A 193 -13.14 13.86 -2.25
N PHE A 194 -12.48 14.03 -3.39
CA PHE A 194 -11.12 14.56 -3.42
C PHE A 194 -11.05 16.00 -2.96
N GLN A 195 -12.02 16.86 -3.35
CA GLN A 195 -12.13 18.24 -2.91
C GLN A 195 -12.43 18.34 -1.40
N ALA A 196 -13.18 17.39 -0.83
CA ALA A 196 -13.39 17.33 0.61
C ALA A 196 -12.13 16.91 1.38
N ALA A 197 -11.26 16.06 0.79
CA ALA A 197 -10.01 15.61 1.40
C ALA A 197 -8.95 16.74 1.47
N LEU A 198 -8.83 17.59 0.44
CA LEU A 198 -7.78 18.60 0.29
C LEU A 198 -7.65 19.57 1.47
N PRO A 199 -8.72 20.24 1.96
CA PRO A 199 -8.60 21.18 3.07
C PRO A 199 -8.15 20.49 4.35
N ILE A 200 -8.55 19.24 4.57
CA ILE A 200 -8.12 18.46 5.73
C ILE A 200 -6.62 18.13 5.63
N GLN A 201 -6.15 17.66 4.46
CA GLN A 201 -4.72 17.38 4.24
C GLN A 201 -3.85 18.63 4.49
N ARG A 202 -4.30 19.80 4.02
CA ARG A 202 -3.64 21.09 4.25
C ARG A 202 -3.62 21.47 5.73
N ALA A 203 -4.75 21.33 6.42
CA ALA A 203 -4.87 21.64 7.84
C ALA A 203 -3.93 20.80 8.71
N VAL A 204 -3.78 19.50 8.39
CA VAL A 204 -2.86 18.58 9.10
C VAL A 204 -1.44 18.62 8.54
N LYS A 205 -1.14 19.50 7.57
CA LYS A 205 0.17 19.66 6.91
C LYS A 205 0.71 18.35 6.29
N ASN A 206 -0.17 17.50 5.81
CA ASN A 206 0.19 16.26 5.14
C ASN A 206 0.46 16.51 3.64
N LEU A 207 1.66 16.97 3.33
CA LEU A 207 2.06 17.27 1.94
C LEU A 207 2.00 16.05 1.02
N LEU A 208 2.32 14.86 1.53
CA LEU A 208 2.21 13.61 0.77
C LEU A 208 0.75 13.30 0.41
N GLY A 209 -0.15 13.42 1.38
CA GLY A 209 -1.58 13.23 1.19
C GLY A 209 -2.17 14.26 0.22
N GLU A 210 -1.80 15.54 0.36
CA GLU A 210 -2.22 16.61 -0.56
C GLU A 210 -1.76 16.31 -1.99
N ALA A 211 -0.48 15.97 -2.19
CA ALA A 211 0.06 15.62 -3.51
C ALA A 211 -0.65 14.42 -4.13
N THR A 212 -0.96 13.39 -3.32
CA THR A 212 -1.70 12.21 -3.79
C THR A 212 -3.12 12.57 -4.21
N THR A 213 -3.82 13.39 -3.42
CA THR A 213 -5.18 13.83 -3.76
C THR A 213 -5.20 14.68 -5.02
N LEU A 214 -4.26 15.62 -5.17
CA LEU A 214 -4.13 16.43 -6.40
C LEU A 214 -3.79 15.60 -7.63
N ASN A 215 -2.94 14.56 -7.48
CA ASN A 215 -2.64 13.61 -8.55
C ASN A 215 -3.91 12.87 -9.01
N ASN A 216 -4.75 12.45 -8.06
CA ASN A 216 -6.01 11.77 -8.37
C ASN A 216 -7.02 12.71 -9.04
N ILE A 217 -7.12 13.96 -8.60
CA ILE A 217 -7.94 14.99 -9.27
C ILE A 217 -7.45 15.21 -10.71
N ALA A 218 -6.12 15.26 -10.92
CA ALA A 218 -5.55 15.39 -12.25
C ALA A 218 -5.91 14.19 -13.15
N SER A 219 -5.90 12.97 -12.60
CA SER A 219 -6.35 11.77 -13.33
C SER A 219 -7.82 11.89 -13.74
N VAL A 220 -8.69 12.36 -12.85
CA VAL A 220 -10.12 12.57 -13.19
C VAL A 220 -10.27 13.61 -14.29
N TYR A 221 -9.52 14.73 -14.26
CA TYR A 221 -9.56 15.70 -15.35
C TYR A 221 -9.08 15.11 -16.68
N HIS A 222 -8.05 14.26 -16.65
CA HIS A 222 -7.63 13.53 -17.85
C HIS A 222 -8.76 12.67 -18.40
N ASP A 223 -9.43 11.88 -17.54
CA ASP A 223 -10.51 10.96 -17.92
C ASP A 223 -11.77 11.69 -18.41
N LEU A 224 -12.01 12.92 -17.91
CA LEU A 224 -13.03 13.85 -18.41
C LEU A 224 -12.67 14.54 -19.72
N GLY A 225 -11.54 14.19 -20.37
CA GLY A 225 -11.10 14.80 -21.63
C GLY A 225 -10.55 16.22 -21.44
N GLN A 226 -10.07 16.56 -20.28
CA GLN A 226 -9.46 17.87 -19.94
C GLN A 226 -7.95 17.75 -19.68
N PRO A 227 -7.16 17.22 -20.64
CA PRO A 227 -5.75 16.88 -20.42
C PRO A 227 -4.86 18.08 -20.06
N LYS A 228 -5.22 19.29 -20.54
CA LYS A 228 -4.46 20.51 -20.18
C LYS A 228 -4.59 20.86 -18.70
N GLN A 229 -5.78 20.70 -18.12
CA GLN A 229 -5.98 20.90 -16.68
C GLN A 229 -5.27 19.83 -15.87
N ALA A 230 -5.33 18.57 -16.32
CA ALA A 230 -4.61 17.47 -15.73
C ALA A 230 -3.09 17.75 -15.67
N LEU A 231 -2.49 18.19 -16.79
CA LEU A 231 -1.06 18.52 -16.84
C LEU A 231 -0.67 19.64 -15.85
N LEU A 232 -1.50 20.66 -15.70
CA LEU A 232 -1.25 21.77 -14.77
C LEU A 232 -1.11 21.26 -13.35
N LEU A 233 -2.04 20.40 -12.91
CA LEU A 233 -2.02 19.76 -11.59
C LEU A 233 -0.87 18.78 -11.43
N TYR A 234 -0.60 17.94 -12.44
CA TYR A 234 0.52 17.02 -12.37
C TYR A 234 1.87 17.73 -12.24
N TYR A 235 2.09 18.86 -12.90
CA TYR A 235 3.31 19.64 -12.71
C TYR A 235 3.42 20.22 -11.30
N GLN A 236 2.33 20.70 -10.72
CA GLN A 236 2.31 21.15 -9.32
C GLN A 236 2.66 19.98 -8.39
N VAL A 237 2.02 18.83 -8.57
CA VAL A 237 2.28 17.61 -7.80
C VAL A 237 3.74 17.16 -7.93
N LEU A 238 4.29 17.19 -9.12
CA LEU A 238 5.68 16.80 -9.39
C LEU A 238 6.67 17.64 -8.58
N LEU A 239 6.45 18.97 -8.53
CA LEU A 239 7.28 19.87 -7.73
C LEU A 239 7.18 19.55 -6.23
N THR A 240 5.98 19.32 -5.73
CA THR A 240 5.76 18.95 -4.31
C THR A 240 6.44 17.63 -3.98
N ARG A 241 6.27 16.58 -4.78
CA ARG A 241 6.86 15.26 -4.55
C ARG A 241 8.39 15.30 -4.54
N ARG A 242 9.00 16.09 -5.44
CA ARG A 242 10.45 16.34 -5.43
C ARG A 242 10.89 17.05 -4.16
N ALA A 243 10.16 18.07 -3.73
CA ALA A 243 10.49 18.82 -2.52
C ALA A 243 10.45 17.97 -1.24
N ILE A 244 9.53 16.98 -1.17
CA ILE A 244 9.43 16.04 -0.04
C ILE A 244 10.22 14.73 -0.26
N SER A 245 10.98 14.63 -1.35
CA SER A 245 11.76 13.42 -1.71
C SER A 245 10.90 12.14 -1.88
N ASP A 246 9.64 12.28 -2.28
CA ASP A 246 8.75 11.16 -2.60
C ASP A 246 9.08 10.60 -3.98
N ARG A 247 10.10 9.76 -4.08
CA ARG A 247 10.59 9.17 -5.34
C ARG A 247 9.54 8.30 -6.02
N SER A 248 8.81 7.47 -5.26
CA SER A 248 7.75 6.61 -5.81
C SER A 248 6.61 7.43 -6.42
N GLY A 249 6.15 8.44 -5.69
CA GLY A 249 5.17 9.36 -6.22
C GLY A 249 5.67 10.19 -7.39
N GLU A 250 6.94 10.63 -7.38
CA GLU A 250 7.55 11.31 -8.53
C GLU A 250 7.46 10.46 -9.80
N ALA A 251 7.84 9.16 -9.73
CA ALA A 251 7.76 8.23 -10.85
C ALA A 251 6.32 8.10 -11.38
N THR A 252 5.36 7.89 -10.47
CA THR A 252 3.93 7.80 -10.83
C THR A 252 3.43 9.09 -11.52
N THR A 253 3.82 10.25 -11.01
CA THR A 253 3.41 11.54 -11.61
C THR A 253 4.04 11.73 -12.99
N LEU A 254 5.31 11.40 -13.17
CA LEU A 254 5.99 11.44 -14.47
C LEU A 254 5.32 10.50 -15.48
N HIS A 255 4.96 9.28 -15.05
CA HIS A 255 4.20 8.35 -15.87
C HIS A 255 2.86 8.96 -16.33
N ASN A 256 2.09 9.55 -15.40
CA ASN A 256 0.80 10.16 -15.70
C ASN A 256 0.91 11.38 -16.65
N ILE A 257 1.95 12.19 -16.48
CA ILE A 257 2.27 13.28 -17.42
C ILE A 257 2.56 12.70 -18.81
N GLY A 258 3.39 11.66 -18.89
CA GLY A 258 3.69 10.95 -20.13
C GLY A 258 2.44 10.41 -20.81
N PHE A 259 1.57 9.77 -20.04
CA PHE A 259 0.29 9.24 -20.52
C PHE A 259 -0.62 10.35 -21.05
N THR A 260 -0.72 11.47 -20.34
CA THR A 260 -1.52 12.62 -20.75
C THR A 260 -0.96 13.26 -22.04
N TYR A 261 0.36 13.37 -22.21
CA TYR A 261 0.95 13.82 -23.47
C TYR A 261 0.72 12.83 -24.62
N SER A 262 0.69 11.52 -24.31
CA SER A 262 0.38 10.51 -25.33
C SER A 262 -1.04 10.65 -25.88
N THR A 263 -2.02 10.94 -25.02
CA THR A 263 -3.41 11.20 -25.45
C THR A 263 -3.57 12.49 -26.26
N LEU A 264 -2.70 13.47 -26.03
CA LEU A 264 -2.60 14.69 -26.83
C LEU A 264 -1.83 14.50 -28.16
N ALA A 265 -1.39 13.26 -28.46
CA ALA A 265 -0.51 12.94 -29.59
C ALA A 265 0.85 13.67 -29.56
N GLU A 266 1.23 14.25 -28.42
CA GLU A 266 2.53 14.88 -28.21
C GLU A 266 3.59 13.80 -27.87
N HIS A 267 3.80 12.87 -28.78
CA HIS A 267 4.59 11.65 -28.57
C HIS A 267 6.02 11.90 -28.08
N ARG A 268 6.64 13.00 -28.53
CA ARG A 268 8.01 13.38 -28.10
C ARG A 268 8.04 13.71 -26.60
N GLN A 269 7.06 14.46 -26.12
CA GLN A 269 6.94 14.79 -24.69
C GLN A 269 6.58 13.55 -23.88
N ALA A 270 5.62 12.75 -24.34
CA ALA A 270 5.27 11.50 -23.69
C ALA A 270 6.50 10.62 -23.42
N MET A 271 7.32 10.39 -24.46
CA MET A 271 8.55 9.58 -24.36
C MET A 271 9.59 10.18 -23.41
N LYS A 272 9.68 11.50 -23.32
CA LYS A 272 10.58 12.19 -22.38
C LYS A 272 10.21 11.87 -20.93
N PHE A 273 8.93 11.96 -20.59
CA PHE A 273 8.44 11.72 -19.23
C PHE A 273 8.43 10.25 -18.85
N TYR A 274 8.04 9.37 -19.77
CA TYR A 274 8.11 7.91 -19.53
C TYR A 274 9.54 7.44 -19.24
N LYS A 275 10.54 7.93 -19.98
CA LYS A 275 11.95 7.59 -19.72
C LYS A 275 12.41 8.03 -18.34
N GLN A 276 11.97 9.20 -17.87
CA GLN A 276 12.28 9.64 -16.51
C GLN A 276 11.60 8.75 -15.45
N ALA A 277 10.35 8.35 -15.69
CA ALA A 277 9.62 7.45 -14.78
C ALA A 277 10.31 6.08 -14.67
N ILE A 278 10.71 5.48 -15.81
CA ILE A 278 11.39 4.17 -15.84
C ILE A 278 12.67 4.18 -15.01
N VAL A 279 13.52 5.20 -15.14
CA VAL A 279 14.75 5.28 -14.34
C VAL A 279 14.45 5.20 -12.85
N ILE A 280 13.42 5.90 -12.39
CA ILE A 280 13.06 5.90 -10.96
C ILE A 280 12.44 4.56 -10.56
N TYR A 281 11.57 3.97 -11.37
CA TYR A 281 11.00 2.64 -11.08
C TYR A 281 12.10 1.58 -10.97
N GLN A 282 13.12 1.61 -11.83
CA GLN A 282 14.28 0.74 -11.78
C GLN A 282 15.12 0.95 -10.51
N GLU A 283 15.38 2.22 -10.12
CA GLU A 283 16.05 2.57 -8.87
C GLU A 283 15.32 2.01 -7.64
N LEU A 284 13.98 1.97 -7.68
CA LEU A 284 13.11 1.52 -6.60
C LEU A 284 12.82 0.02 -6.63
N GLY A 285 13.12 -0.67 -7.74
CA GLY A 285 12.69 -2.07 -7.96
C GLY A 285 11.18 -2.21 -8.13
N ASP A 286 10.48 -1.15 -8.57
CA ASP A 286 9.03 -1.17 -8.83
C ASP A 286 8.75 -1.74 -10.22
N ASN A 287 8.76 -3.06 -10.32
CA ASN A 287 8.52 -3.78 -11.57
C ASN A 287 7.14 -3.49 -12.17
N LEU A 288 6.10 -3.27 -11.35
CA LEU A 288 4.74 -2.99 -11.84
C LEU A 288 4.66 -1.61 -12.51
N GLY A 289 5.28 -0.59 -11.90
CA GLY A 289 5.40 0.74 -12.48
C GLY A 289 6.21 0.73 -13.78
N GLU A 290 7.31 -0.01 -13.80
CA GLU A 290 8.16 -0.17 -14.99
C GLU A 290 7.40 -0.85 -16.13
N ILE A 291 6.76 -2.00 -15.89
CA ILE A 291 5.97 -2.73 -16.90
C ILE A 291 4.88 -1.82 -17.48
N SER A 292 4.09 -1.15 -16.63
CA SER A 292 3.01 -0.26 -17.09
C SER A 292 3.55 0.86 -17.98
N THR A 293 4.72 1.39 -17.65
CA THR A 293 5.36 2.46 -18.44
C THR A 293 5.91 1.93 -19.76
N LEU A 294 6.52 0.74 -19.78
CA LEU A 294 6.99 0.08 -20.99
C LEU A 294 5.86 -0.22 -21.97
N LEU A 295 4.70 -0.68 -21.48
CA LEU A 295 3.51 -0.91 -22.30
C LEU A 295 3.03 0.39 -22.97
N ASN A 296 2.97 1.49 -22.21
CA ASN A 296 2.57 2.78 -22.76
C ASN A 296 3.61 3.36 -23.77
N MET A 297 4.91 3.18 -23.50
CA MET A 297 5.96 3.53 -24.47
C MET A 297 5.84 2.70 -25.75
N GLY A 298 5.59 1.39 -25.61
CA GLY A 298 5.35 0.50 -26.74
C GLY A 298 4.18 0.95 -27.60
N SER A 299 3.06 1.35 -26.96
CA SER A 299 1.88 1.90 -27.64
C SER A 299 2.22 3.18 -28.43
N VAL A 300 3.00 4.09 -27.85
CA VAL A 300 3.47 5.29 -28.57
C VAL A 300 4.34 4.92 -29.77
N TYR A 301 5.24 3.95 -29.64
CA TYR A 301 6.04 3.47 -30.76
C TYR A 301 5.20 2.78 -31.84
N ALA A 302 4.19 1.99 -31.46
CA ALA A 302 3.28 1.35 -32.41
C ALA A 302 2.49 2.38 -33.21
N THR A 303 1.91 3.37 -32.53
CA THR A 303 1.15 4.48 -33.14
C THR A 303 2.03 5.28 -34.11
N THR A 304 3.32 5.47 -33.80
CA THR A 304 4.28 6.18 -34.66
C THR A 304 4.94 5.27 -35.70
N LYS A 305 4.39 4.07 -35.94
CA LYS A 305 4.86 3.05 -36.92
C LYS A 305 6.29 2.54 -36.66
N ARG A 306 6.79 2.67 -35.46
CA ARG A 306 8.12 2.17 -35.05
C ARG A 306 8.02 0.76 -34.44
N LYS A 307 7.51 -0.21 -35.21
CA LYS A 307 7.18 -1.57 -34.74
C LYS A 307 8.31 -2.29 -34.02
N LYS A 308 9.57 -2.14 -34.47
CA LYS A 308 10.74 -2.76 -33.81
C LYS A 308 10.90 -2.26 -32.37
N MET A 309 10.76 -0.93 -32.16
CA MET A 309 10.87 -0.33 -30.83
C MET A 309 9.68 -0.70 -29.93
N ALA A 310 8.46 -0.76 -30.50
CA ALA A 310 7.28 -1.22 -29.77
C ALA A 310 7.47 -2.64 -29.27
N ARG A 311 7.91 -3.55 -30.16
CA ARG A 311 8.17 -4.96 -29.80
C ARG A 311 9.21 -5.08 -28.69
N SER A 312 10.31 -4.32 -28.76
CA SER A 312 11.32 -4.32 -27.70
C SER A 312 10.75 -3.88 -26.34
N CYS A 313 9.90 -2.83 -26.31
CA CYS A 313 9.25 -2.41 -25.06
C CYS A 313 8.35 -3.50 -24.49
N TYR A 314 7.58 -4.18 -25.34
CA TYR A 314 6.67 -5.24 -24.88
C TYR A 314 7.42 -6.50 -24.43
N GLN A 315 8.53 -6.85 -25.09
CA GLN A 315 9.39 -7.96 -24.65
C GLN A 315 10.03 -7.69 -23.30
N ASN A 316 10.55 -6.49 -23.06
CA ASN A 316 11.08 -6.11 -21.75
C ASN A 316 9.99 -6.16 -20.67
N ALA A 317 8.76 -5.72 -21.00
CA ALA A 317 7.62 -5.80 -20.09
C ALA A 317 7.24 -7.26 -19.80
N GLN A 318 7.35 -8.16 -20.78
CA GLN A 318 7.09 -9.59 -20.62
C GLN A 318 8.12 -10.22 -19.68
N GLU A 319 9.40 -9.99 -19.90
CA GLU A 319 10.48 -10.51 -19.07
C GLU A 319 10.31 -10.12 -17.59
N LEU A 320 9.97 -8.85 -17.34
CA LEU A 320 9.69 -8.39 -15.97
C LEU A 320 8.42 -9.03 -15.38
N ALA A 321 7.37 -9.19 -16.18
CA ALA A 321 6.12 -9.81 -15.72
C ALA A 321 6.32 -11.30 -15.39
N GLU A 322 7.15 -12.01 -16.15
CA GLU A 322 7.56 -13.40 -15.88
C GLU A 322 8.35 -13.50 -14.55
N GLN A 323 9.27 -12.57 -14.30
CA GLN A 323 10.06 -12.54 -13.05
C GLN A 323 9.20 -12.36 -11.80
N ILE A 324 8.08 -11.62 -11.89
CA ILE A 324 7.18 -11.41 -10.75
C ILE A 324 6.03 -12.44 -10.69
N GLU A 325 5.98 -13.39 -11.61
CA GLU A 325 4.97 -14.46 -11.71
C GLU A 325 3.51 -13.94 -11.67
N TYR A 326 3.25 -12.76 -12.26
CA TYR A 326 1.93 -12.12 -12.23
C TYR A 326 1.15 -12.38 -13.52
N GLN A 327 0.41 -13.50 -13.54
CA GLN A 327 -0.30 -14.02 -14.71
C GLN A 327 -1.23 -13.00 -15.41
N PRO A 328 -2.09 -12.21 -14.70
CA PRO A 328 -2.96 -11.25 -15.37
C PRO A 328 -2.21 -10.18 -16.18
N LEU A 329 -1.00 -9.84 -15.76
CA LEU A 329 -0.18 -8.85 -16.45
C LEU A 329 0.51 -9.47 -17.67
N LEU A 330 0.92 -10.74 -17.58
CA LEU A 330 1.44 -11.49 -18.72
C LEU A 330 0.42 -11.59 -19.85
N GLU A 331 -0.83 -11.92 -19.53
CA GLU A 331 -1.91 -11.97 -20.52
C GLU A 331 -2.11 -10.62 -21.22
N LYS A 332 -2.07 -9.54 -20.45
CA LYS A 332 -2.15 -8.17 -20.99
C LYS A 332 -0.98 -7.85 -21.92
N VAL A 333 0.24 -8.21 -21.54
CA VAL A 333 1.44 -7.99 -22.36
C VAL A 333 1.35 -8.78 -23.67
N HIS A 334 0.91 -10.04 -23.64
CA HIS A 334 0.71 -10.84 -24.84
C HIS A 334 -0.29 -10.19 -25.81
N GLN A 335 -1.42 -9.64 -25.30
CA GLN A 335 -2.38 -8.90 -26.13
C GLN A 335 -1.72 -7.71 -26.86
N PHE A 336 -0.78 -7.00 -26.20
CA PHE A 336 -0.05 -5.91 -26.86
C PHE A 336 0.93 -6.41 -27.92
N ILE A 337 1.60 -7.54 -27.69
CA ILE A 337 2.53 -8.16 -28.67
C ILE A 337 1.76 -8.62 -29.91
N ASP A 338 0.60 -9.28 -29.69
CA ASP A 338 -0.24 -9.82 -30.77
C ASP A 338 -0.90 -8.70 -31.62
N SER A 339 -1.06 -7.52 -31.03
CA SER A 339 -1.63 -6.34 -31.72
C SER A 339 -0.68 -5.61 -32.65
N LEU A 340 0.64 -5.96 -32.70
CA LEU A 340 1.68 -5.35 -33.54
C LEU A 340 1.69 -5.91 -34.96
#